data_f1cfc426c6df1076c78ca04226045277
#
_entry.id   f1cfc426c6df1076c78ca04226045277
#
_cell.length_a   1.000
_cell.length_b   1.000
_cell.length_c   1.000
_cell.angle_alpha   90.00
_cell.angle_beta   90.00
_cell.angle_gamma   90.00
#
_symmetry.space_group_name_H-M   'P 1'
#
loop_
_entity.id
_entity.type
_entity.pdbx_description
1 polymer ?
#
loop_
_entity_poly.entity_id
_entity_poly.type
_entity_poly.pdbx_seq_one_letter_code
_entity_poly.pdbx_strand_id
1 'polypeptide(L)'
;MAFFKLFGVVCRCCSAKYRELWLVCERGNDARDNGYWFYRYLKEKHPEINVRYVIETDSADRAKIQALGGMVPRGSFFHYLAYYCADFLIGTHVQPCAPDLILFYHLAGKGIRARGKQVFLQHGIIKDEMEWLHRKNMYVDLFVCGAKPEYEYIRDTFGYPEHVPQYVGLARFDNLI
;
A
#
# COMPACT_ATOMS: atom_id res chain seq x y z
N MET A 1 -2.41 -18.90 6.54
CA MET A 1 -2.25 -17.49 6.98
C MET A 1 -1.49 -17.37 8.29
N ALA A 2 -1.87 -18.04 9.39
CA ALA A 2 -1.11 -18.03 10.65
C ALA A 2 0.35 -18.46 10.48
N PHE A 3 0.60 -19.48 9.64
CA PHE A 3 1.95 -19.89 9.25
C PHE A 3 2.75 -18.71 8.64
N PHE A 4 2.19 -17.98 7.67
CA PHE A 4 2.89 -16.86 7.06
C PHE A 4 3.15 -15.71 8.04
N LYS A 5 2.25 -15.48 8.99
CA LYS A 5 2.45 -14.48 10.05
C LYS A 5 3.63 -14.85 10.95
N LEU A 6 3.68 -16.10 11.43
CA LEU A 6 4.79 -16.57 12.27
C LEU A 6 6.11 -16.65 11.49
N PHE A 7 6.08 -17.26 10.30
CA PHE A 7 7.25 -17.38 9.44
C PHE A 7 7.77 -16.02 8.96
N GLY A 8 6.87 -15.05 8.73
CA GLY A 8 7.23 -13.68 8.40
C GLY A 8 8.08 -13.00 9.48
N VAL A 9 7.75 -13.22 10.77
CA VAL A 9 8.57 -12.68 11.87
C VAL A 9 9.99 -13.24 11.81
N VAL A 10 10.16 -14.55 11.60
CA VAL A 10 11.47 -15.19 11.47
C VAL A 10 12.23 -14.66 10.24
N CYS A 11 11.60 -14.65 9.07
CA CYS A 11 12.24 -14.18 7.84
C CYS A 11 12.68 -12.72 7.92
N ARG A 12 11.93 -11.87 8.60
CA ARG A 12 12.28 -10.47 8.82
C ARG A 12 13.53 -10.31 9.67
N CYS A 13 13.71 -11.15 10.68
CA CYS A 13 14.90 -11.14 11.53
C CYS A 13 16.15 -11.70 10.81
N CYS A 14 15.95 -12.72 9.97
CA CYS A 14 17.04 -13.50 9.37
C CYS A 14 17.43 -13.06 7.95
N SER A 15 16.63 -12.21 7.28
CA SER A 15 16.86 -11.85 5.89
C SER A 15 16.71 -10.34 5.66
N ALA A 16 17.79 -9.72 5.16
CA ALA A 16 17.77 -8.29 4.74
C ALA A 16 16.67 -8.01 3.69
N LYS A 17 16.31 -9.01 2.89
CA LYS A 17 15.23 -8.92 1.88
C LYS A 17 13.88 -8.53 2.47
N TYR A 18 13.60 -8.89 3.74
CA TYR A 18 12.32 -8.67 4.41
C TYR A 18 12.41 -7.71 5.59
N ARG A 19 13.61 -7.17 5.87
CA ARG A 19 13.81 -6.17 6.91
C ARG A 19 13.40 -4.80 6.40
N GLU A 20 12.67 -4.05 7.22
CA GLU A 20 12.20 -2.69 6.91
C GLU A 20 11.49 -2.59 5.54
N LEU A 21 10.76 -3.64 5.18
CA LEU A 21 10.14 -3.77 3.88
C LEU A 21 8.93 -2.84 3.74
N TRP A 22 8.93 -2.06 2.66
CA TRP A 22 7.77 -1.31 2.18
C TRP A 22 7.16 -2.03 0.98
N LEU A 23 5.88 -2.34 1.07
CA LEU A 23 5.16 -3.05 0.01
C LEU A 23 4.17 -2.10 -0.66
N VAL A 24 4.32 -1.89 -1.94
CA VAL A 24 3.47 -0.99 -2.74
C VAL A 24 2.61 -1.81 -3.69
N CYS A 25 1.34 -1.41 -3.84
CA CYS A 25 0.42 -2.01 -4.79
C CYS A 25 -0.66 -1.00 -5.18
N GLU A 26 -1.09 -1.04 -6.44
CA GLU A 26 -2.32 -0.37 -6.90
C GLU A 26 -3.47 -1.37 -6.92
N ARG A 27 -4.07 -1.68 -8.06
CA ARG A 27 -5.10 -2.72 -8.17
C ARG A 27 -4.54 -4.14 -8.25
N GLY A 28 -3.25 -4.25 -8.53
CA GLY A 28 -2.54 -5.50 -8.73
C GLY A 28 -2.27 -5.82 -10.19
N ASN A 29 -3.12 -5.39 -11.11
CA ASN A 29 -2.99 -5.61 -12.55
C ASN A 29 -2.38 -4.42 -13.32
N ASP A 30 -2.17 -3.29 -12.66
CA ASP A 30 -1.62 -2.07 -13.26
C ASP A 30 -0.57 -1.40 -12.35
N ALA A 31 0.17 -0.46 -12.96
CA ALA A 31 1.14 0.39 -12.29
C ALA A 31 1.21 1.72 -13.04
N ARG A 32 0.23 2.61 -12.84
CA ARG A 32 0.04 3.84 -13.63
C ARG A 32 -0.37 5.04 -12.79
N ASP A 33 -0.68 4.83 -11.52
CA ASP A 33 -1.22 5.80 -10.60
C ASP A 33 -0.20 6.22 -9.53
N ASN A 34 -0.64 6.83 -8.45
CA ASN A 34 0.19 7.33 -7.36
C ASN A 34 1.13 6.27 -6.78
N GLY A 35 0.72 4.99 -6.74
CA GLY A 35 1.56 3.89 -6.28
C GLY A 35 2.80 3.69 -7.15
N TYR A 36 2.64 3.72 -8.48
CA TYR A 36 3.76 3.60 -9.41
C TYR A 36 4.72 4.78 -9.30
N TRP A 37 4.22 6.03 -9.32
CA TRP A 37 5.06 7.22 -9.25
C TRP A 37 5.81 7.32 -7.93
N PHE A 38 5.15 7.02 -6.82
CA PHE A 38 5.78 6.93 -5.51
C PHE A 38 6.87 5.82 -5.46
N TYR A 39 6.56 4.63 -5.98
CA TYR A 39 7.52 3.53 -6.05
C TYR A 39 8.76 3.90 -6.89
N ARG A 40 8.53 4.47 -8.08
CA ARG A 40 9.59 4.94 -8.97
C ARG A 40 10.47 5.97 -8.28
N TYR A 41 9.87 6.97 -7.65
CA TYR A 41 10.60 7.99 -6.90
C TYR A 41 11.50 7.36 -5.82
N LEU A 42 10.98 6.42 -5.03
CA LEU A 42 11.78 5.73 -4.02
C LEU A 42 12.94 4.95 -4.64
N LYS A 43 12.72 4.25 -5.75
CA LYS A 43 13.78 3.48 -6.43
C LYS A 43 14.88 4.38 -7.00
N GLU A 44 14.54 5.56 -7.50
CA GLU A 44 15.46 6.48 -8.14
C GLU A 44 16.19 7.40 -7.14
N LYS A 45 15.52 7.83 -6.08
CA LYS A 45 16.00 8.86 -5.14
C LYS A 45 16.36 8.32 -3.76
N HIS A 46 15.80 7.19 -3.37
CA HIS A 46 15.95 6.57 -2.05
C HIS A 46 16.27 5.08 -2.17
N PRO A 47 17.38 4.69 -2.85
CA PRO A 47 17.74 3.29 -3.07
C PRO A 47 18.02 2.52 -1.77
N GLU A 48 18.26 3.23 -0.66
CA GLU A 48 18.43 2.66 0.69
C GLU A 48 17.13 2.08 1.26
N ILE A 49 15.95 2.54 0.77
CA ILE A 49 14.65 2.03 1.22
C ILE A 49 14.36 0.69 0.55
N ASN A 50 14.14 -0.33 1.37
CA ASN A 50 13.75 -1.66 0.88
C ASN A 50 12.28 -1.64 0.44
N VAL A 51 12.01 -1.16 -0.78
CA VAL A 51 10.67 -1.09 -1.36
C VAL A 51 10.47 -2.14 -2.46
N ARG A 52 9.28 -2.77 -2.47
CA ARG A 52 8.87 -3.75 -3.48
C ARG A 52 7.47 -3.43 -3.99
N TYR A 53 7.22 -3.78 -5.25
CA TYR A 53 5.93 -3.56 -5.89
C TYR A 53 5.23 -4.89 -6.21
N VAL A 54 3.97 -5.00 -5.78
CA VAL A 54 3.12 -6.17 -6.06
C VAL A 54 2.38 -5.97 -7.36
N ILE A 55 2.55 -6.90 -8.31
CA ILE A 55 1.88 -6.86 -9.61
C ILE A 55 1.63 -8.27 -10.12
N GLU A 56 0.56 -8.45 -10.88
CA GLU A 56 0.22 -9.70 -11.56
C GLU A 56 1.25 -10.05 -12.64
N THR A 57 1.47 -11.34 -12.84
CA THR A 57 2.50 -11.82 -13.78
C THR A 57 2.16 -11.60 -15.24
N ASP A 58 0.88 -11.47 -15.55
CA ASP A 58 0.31 -11.21 -16.89
C ASP A 58 -0.02 -9.72 -17.13
N SER A 59 0.25 -8.85 -16.15
CA SER A 59 0.05 -7.40 -16.29
C SER A 59 0.88 -6.83 -17.44
N ALA A 60 0.25 -5.95 -18.24
CA ALA A 60 0.92 -5.18 -19.29
C ALA A 60 2.02 -4.24 -18.72
N ASP A 61 1.89 -3.83 -17.46
CA ASP A 61 2.82 -2.93 -16.79
C ASP A 61 3.97 -3.67 -16.07
N ARG A 62 3.98 -5.01 -16.12
CA ARG A 62 5.00 -5.84 -15.46
C ARG A 62 6.42 -5.45 -15.83
N ALA A 63 6.68 -5.24 -17.12
CA ALA A 63 8.02 -4.98 -17.64
C ALA A 63 8.65 -3.73 -17.01
N LYS A 64 7.87 -2.66 -16.84
CA LYS A 64 8.38 -1.41 -16.22
C LYS A 64 8.68 -1.58 -14.72
N ILE A 65 7.92 -2.41 -14.01
CA ILE A 65 8.21 -2.73 -12.60
C ILE A 65 9.46 -3.62 -12.51
N GLN A 66 9.63 -4.57 -13.42
CA GLN A 66 10.84 -5.39 -13.48
C GLN A 66 12.09 -4.55 -13.75
N ALA A 67 12.01 -3.57 -14.63
CA ALA A 67 13.11 -2.65 -14.93
C ALA A 67 13.56 -1.84 -13.70
N LEU A 68 12.64 -1.44 -12.83
CA LEU A 68 12.96 -0.76 -11.57
C LEU A 68 13.46 -1.72 -10.48
N GLY A 69 13.27 -3.04 -10.67
CA GLY A 69 13.63 -4.08 -9.70
C GLY A 69 12.65 -4.17 -8.51
N GLY A 70 12.71 -5.25 -7.75
CA GLY A 70 11.88 -5.41 -6.54
C GLY A 70 10.43 -5.83 -6.80
N MET A 71 10.13 -6.43 -7.95
CA MET A 71 8.81 -6.99 -8.25
C MET A 71 8.46 -8.17 -7.33
N VAL A 72 7.20 -8.20 -6.88
CA VAL A 72 6.58 -9.33 -6.16
C VAL A 72 5.39 -9.82 -6.97
N PRO A 73 5.38 -11.06 -7.47
CA PRO A 73 4.25 -11.60 -8.18
C PRO A 73 3.02 -11.73 -7.28
N ARG A 74 1.89 -11.12 -7.68
CA ARG A 74 0.64 -11.15 -6.91
C ARG A 74 0.16 -12.59 -6.69
N GLY A 75 -0.34 -12.90 -5.49
CA GLY A 75 -0.84 -14.23 -5.12
C GLY A 75 0.23 -15.31 -4.91
N SER A 76 1.52 -15.03 -5.18
CA SER A 76 2.60 -15.98 -4.97
C SER A 76 2.91 -16.20 -3.48
N PHE A 77 3.62 -17.31 -3.18
CA PHE A 77 4.18 -17.55 -1.83
C PHE A 77 4.97 -16.35 -1.31
N PHE A 78 5.78 -15.74 -2.17
CA PHE A 78 6.58 -14.56 -1.81
C PHE A 78 5.72 -13.33 -1.53
N HIS A 79 4.54 -13.20 -2.16
CA HIS A 79 3.61 -12.12 -1.85
C HIS A 79 3.01 -12.29 -0.45
N TYR A 80 2.55 -13.49 -0.09
CA TYR A 80 2.07 -13.79 1.27
C TYR A 80 3.13 -13.48 2.31
N LEU A 81 4.37 -13.91 2.05
CA LEU A 81 5.48 -13.66 2.96
C LEU A 81 5.80 -12.17 3.09
N ALA A 82 5.93 -11.45 1.97
CA ALA A 82 6.20 -10.01 1.95
C ALA A 82 5.11 -9.22 2.69
N TYR A 83 3.84 -9.57 2.49
CA TYR A 83 2.70 -8.94 3.16
C TYR A 83 2.79 -9.01 4.69
N TYR A 84 3.19 -10.16 5.25
CA TYR A 84 3.34 -10.31 6.71
C TYR A 84 4.67 -9.79 7.25
N CYS A 85 5.68 -9.62 6.39
CA CYS A 85 6.97 -9.03 6.77
C CYS A 85 6.98 -7.50 6.71
N ALA A 86 6.15 -6.90 5.87
CA ALA A 86 6.18 -5.47 5.58
C ALA A 86 5.95 -4.61 6.82
N ASP A 87 6.69 -3.49 6.90
CA ASP A 87 6.48 -2.42 7.86
C ASP A 87 5.45 -1.40 7.38
N PHE A 88 5.38 -1.23 6.05
CA PHE A 88 4.38 -0.39 5.41
C PHE A 88 3.69 -1.13 4.27
N LEU A 89 2.37 -1.02 4.22
CA LEU A 89 1.48 -1.53 3.19
C LEU A 89 0.85 -0.32 2.51
N ILE A 90 1.35 0.00 1.32
CA ILE A 90 1.13 1.29 0.66
C ILE A 90 0.32 1.06 -0.60
N GLY A 91 -0.78 1.77 -0.76
CA GLY A 91 -1.59 1.59 -1.95
C GLY A 91 -2.58 2.70 -2.26
N THR A 92 -3.11 2.65 -3.46
CA THR A 92 -4.07 3.63 -4.00
C THR A 92 -5.53 3.20 -3.82
N HIS A 93 -5.76 1.97 -3.39
CA HIS A 93 -7.07 1.36 -3.15
C HIS A 93 -7.15 0.78 -1.75
N VAL A 94 -8.34 0.29 -1.37
CA VAL A 94 -8.54 -0.36 -0.08
C VAL A 94 -7.84 -1.72 -0.07
N GLN A 95 -6.88 -1.89 0.85
CA GLN A 95 -6.13 -3.13 1.07
C GLN A 95 -5.48 -3.75 -0.20
N PRO A 96 -4.88 -2.97 -1.11
CA PRO A 96 -4.41 -3.48 -2.40
C PRO A 96 -3.24 -4.46 -2.24
N CYS A 97 -2.47 -4.32 -1.17
CA CYS A 97 -1.35 -5.21 -0.85
C CYS A 97 -1.78 -6.57 -0.28
N ALA A 98 -3.06 -6.79 0.03
CA ALA A 98 -3.51 -8.07 0.54
C ALA A 98 -3.46 -9.14 -0.56
N PRO A 99 -2.80 -10.29 -0.32
CA PRO A 99 -2.70 -11.36 -1.32
C PRO A 99 -4.06 -11.95 -1.72
N ASP A 100 -5.00 -11.97 -0.79
CA ASP A 100 -6.37 -12.46 -0.95
C ASP A 100 -7.30 -11.60 -0.09
N LEU A 101 -8.15 -10.81 -0.76
CA LEU A 101 -9.09 -9.91 -0.08
C LEU A 101 -10.18 -10.66 0.69
N ILE A 102 -10.69 -11.76 0.14
CA ILE A 102 -11.75 -12.55 0.79
C ILE A 102 -11.21 -13.11 2.10
N LEU A 103 -10.04 -13.73 2.02
CA LEU A 103 -9.37 -14.30 3.19
C LEU A 103 -8.94 -13.20 4.17
N PHE A 104 -8.53 -12.03 3.68
CA PHE A 104 -8.20 -10.87 4.51
C PHE A 104 -9.38 -10.47 5.40
N TYR A 105 -10.57 -10.26 4.83
CA TYR A 105 -11.74 -9.86 5.61
C TYR A 105 -12.19 -10.95 6.59
N HIS A 106 -12.13 -12.22 6.21
CA HIS A 106 -12.46 -13.33 7.09
C HIS A 106 -11.51 -13.48 8.29
N LEU A 107 -10.24 -13.16 8.12
CA LEU A 107 -9.20 -13.37 9.12
C LEU A 107 -8.87 -12.12 9.94
N ALA A 108 -9.20 -10.93 9.44
CA ALA A 108 -8.94 -9.68 10.13
C ALA A 108 -9.62 -9.64 11.51
N GLY A 109 -10.85 -10.13 11.61
CA GLY A 109 -11.59 -10.27 12.87
C GLY A 109 -10.99 -11.32 13.83
N LYS A 110 -10.14 -12.22 13.34
CA LYS A 110 -9.48 -13.29 14.13
C LYS A 110 -8.05 -12.92 14.56
N GLY A 111 -7.67 -11.66 14.47
CA GLY A 111 -6.35 -11.18 14.88
C GLY A 111 -5.18 -11.58 13.96
N ILE A 112 -5.46 -12.14 12.78
CA ILE A 112 -4.44 -12.52 11.79
C ILE A 112 -4.25 -11.36 10.79
N ARG A 113 -3.98 -10.17 11.31
CA ARG A 113 -3.65 -8.99 10.50
C ARG A 113 -2.15 -8.92 10.23
N ALA A 114 -1.78 -8.33 9.10
CA ALA A 114 -0.42 -7.87 8.89
C ALA A 114 -0.08 -6.80 9.93
N ARG A 115 1.19 -6.71 10.27
CA ARG A 115 1.70 -5.72 11.23
C ARG A 115 1.97 -4.36 10.60
N GLY A 116 2.13 -4.33 9.26
CA GLY A 116 2.52 -3.15 8.53
C GLY A 116 1.49 -2.02 8.66
N LYS A 117 1.99 -0.80 8.79
CA LYS A 117 1.17 0.40 8.76
C LYS A 117 0.51 0.55 7.40
N GLN A 118 -0.77 0.87 7.40
CA GLN A 118 -1.57 1.04 6.19
C GLN A 118 -1.46 2.48 5.69
N VAL A 119 -0.93 2.67 4.49
CA VAL A 119 -0.81 3.97 3.84
C VAL A 119 -1.71 4.02 2.61
N PHE A 120 -2.66 4.94 2.60
CA PHE A 120 -3.57 5.15 1.49
C PHE A 120 -3.14 6.38 0.69
N LEU A 121 -2.59 6.13 -0.51
CA LEU A 121 -2.07 7.18 -1.40
C LEU A 121 -3.14 7.87 -2.23
N GLN A 122 -4.38 7.37 -2.18
CA GLN A 122 -5.45 7.82 -3.08
C GLN A 122 -5.20 7.48 -4.56
N HIS A 123 -6.26 7.54 -5.36
CA HIS A 123 -6.21 7.46 -6.82
C HIS A 123 -6.90 8.66 -7.51
N GLY A 124 -7.45 9.59 -6.73
CA GLY A 124 -8.10 10.80 -7.18
C GLY A 124 -8.48 11.69 -6.01
N ILE A 125 -8.85 12.93 -6.30
CA ILE A 125 -9.35 13.88 -5.29
C ILE A 125 -10.82 13.55 -4.97
N ILE A 126 -11.11 13.34 -3.69
CA ILE A 126 -12.46 13.08 -3.19
C ILE A 126 -13.19 14.40 -3.04
N LYS A 127 -14.37 14.51 -3.65
CA LYS A 127 -15.27 15.66 -3.52
C LYS A 127 -16.67 15.27 -3.05
N ASP A 128 -17.00 13.98 -3.11
CA ASP A 128 -18.31 13.46 -2.77
C ASP A 128 -18.22 12.56 -1.53
N GLU A 129 -19.36 12.35 -0.85
CA GLU A 129 -19.46 11.45 0.28
C GLU A 129 -19.17 10.00 -0.15
N MET A 130 -18.21 9.38 0.53
CA MET A 130 -17.81 7.98 0.31
C MET A 130 -17.78 7.22 1.63
N GLU A 131 -18.93 6.71 2.05
CA GLU A 131 -19.11 6.08 3.37
C GLU A 131 -18.09 4.95 3.64
N TRP A 132 -17.68 4.23 2.62
CA TRP A 132 -16.71 3.13 2.74
C TRP A 132 -15.28 3.60 3.05
N LEU A 133 -14.96 4.89 2.85
CA LEU A 133 -13.68 5.50 3.22
C LEU A 133 -13.67 6.04 4.66
N HIS A 134 -14.80 6.09 5.34
CA HIS A 134 -14.84 6.52 6.73
C HIS A 134 -14.06 5.57 7.63
N ARG A 135 -13.50 6.12 8.71
CA ARG A 135 -12.72 5.37 9.71
C ARG A 135 -13.42 4.14 10.26
N LYS A 136 -14.75 4.18 10.39
CA LYS A 136 -15.57 3.04 10.84
C LYS A 136 -15.52 1.84 9.89
N ASN A 137 -15.28 2.08 8.58
CA ASN A 137 -15.28 1.07 7.52
C ASN A 137 -13.87 0.77 6.99
N MET A 138 -12.95 1.74 7.04
CA MET A 138 -11.59 1.59 6.54
C MET A 138 -10.57 2.03 7.59
N TYR A 139 -9.63 1.15 7.90
CA TYR A 139 -8.51 1.48 8.78
C TYR A 139 -7.27 1.82 7.94
N VAL A 140 -6.72 3.02 8.17
CA VAL A 140 -5.41 3.44 7.66
C VAL A 140 -4.67 4.23 8.73
N ASP A 141 -3.35 4.17 8.68
CA ASP A 141 -2.44 4.93 9.56
C ASP A 141 -2.05 6.27 8.93
N LEU A 142 -2.13 6.37 7.60
CA LEU A 142 -1.91 7.59 6.84
C LEU A 142 -2.87 7.63 5.65
N PHE A 143 -3.59 8.73 5.52
CA PHE A 143 -4.50 9.04 4.42
C PHE A 143 -3.95 10.27 3.66
N VAL A 144 -3.40 10.05 2.46
CA VAL A 144 -2.87 11.12 1.63
C VAL A 144 -4.01 11.88 0.94
N CYS A 145 -3.98 13.21 1.02
CA CYS A 145 -4.93 14.11 0.38
C CYS A 145 -4.22 14.92 -0.70
N GLY A 146 -4.82 14.99 -1.88
CA GLY A 146 -4.26 15.66 -3.05
C GLY A 146 -4.58 17.15 -3.13
N ALA A 147 -5.59 17.61 -2.40
CA ALA A 147 -6.05 18.99 -2.38
C ALA A 147 -6.43 19.45 -0.97
N LYS A 148 -6.25 20.75 -0.69
CA LYS A 148 -6.60 21.31 0.63
C LYS A 148 -8.07 21.15 0.99
N PRO A 149 -9.04 21.43 0.09
CA PRO A 149 -10.46 21.21 0.41
C PRO A 149 -10.80 19.76 0.71
N GLU A 150 -10.16 18.79 0.03
CA GLU A 150 -10.29 17.36 0.30
C GLU A 150 -9.77 17.02 1.70
N TYR A 151 -8.60 17.51 2.05
CA TYR A 151 -8.01 17.31 3.38
C TYR A 151 -8.94 17.81 4.49
N GLU A 152 -9.46 19.04 4.36
CA GLU A 152 -10.38 19.64 5.33
C GLU A 152 -11.65 18.80 5.46
N TYR A 153 -12.24 18.38 4.33
CA TYR A 153 -13.43 17.55 4.30
C TYR A 153 -13.21 16.18 4.97
N ILE A 154 -12.12 15.48 4.64
CA ILE A 154 -11.81 14.17 5.23
C ILE A 154 -11.52 14.28 6.72
N ARG A 155 -10.72 15.28 7.12
CA ARG A 155 -10.40 15.53 8.52
C ARG A 155 -11.66 15.75 9.36
N ASP A 156 -12.60 16.55 8.85
CA ASP A 156 -13.75 17.01 9.62
C ASP A 156 -14.92 16.03 9.60
N THR A 157 -15.04 15.17 8.55
CA THR A 157 -16.23 14.34 8.35
C THR A 157 -15.98 12.83 8.38
N PHE A 158 -14.78 12.33 8.04
CA PHE A 158 -14.53 10.90 7.90
C PHE A 158 -14.17 10.18 9.22
N GLY A 159 -14.05 10.92 10.32
CA GLY A 159 -13.84 10.37 11.66
C GLY A 159 -12.43 9.84 11.93
N TYR A 160 -11.45 10.20 11.12
CA TYR A 160 -10.05 9.89 11.37
C TYR A 160 -9.45 10.78 12.46
N PRO A 161 -8.48 10.27 13.26
CA PRO A 161 -7.65 11.13 14.11
C PRO A 161 -6.93 12.19 13.27
N GLU A 162 -6.72 13.37 13.82
CA GLU A 162 -6.16 14.54 13.11
C GLU A 162 -4.83 14.26 12.39
N HIS A 163 -4.00 13.38 12.94
CA HIS A 163 -2.71 13.02 12.36
C HIS A 163 -2.78 12.04 11.18
N VAL A 164 -3.94 11.44 10.89
CA VAL A 164 -4.10 10.43 9.84
C VAL A 164 -4.29 11.05 8.45
N PRO A 165 -5.21 11.99 8.22
CA PRO A 165 -5.26 12.72 6.96
C PRO A 165 -4.07 13.67 6.85
N GLN A 166 -3.39 13.68 5.69
CA GLN A 166 -2.27 14.59 5.43
C GLN A 166 -2.38 15.20 4.03
N TYR A 167 -2.30 16.52 3.96
CA TYR A 167 -2.27 17.23 2.68
C TYR A 167 -0.83 17.34 2.20
N VAL A 168 -0.44 16.47 1.28
CA VAL A 168 0.91 16.40 0.71
C VAL A 168 0.93 16.36 -0.83
N GLY A 169 -0.24 16.37 -1.46
CA GLY A 169 -0.36 16.21 -2.91
C GLY A 169 -0.39 14.73 -3.33
N LEU A 170 -0.56 14.50 -4.63
CA LEU A 170 -0.60 13.17 -5.23
C LEU A 170 0.68 12.92 -6.03
N ALA A 171 1.37 11.81 -5.78
CA ALA A 171 2.67 11.49 -6.38
C ALA A 171 2.66 11.53 -7.93
N ARG A 172 1.54 11.19 -8.57
CA ARG A 172 1.43 11.26 -10.05
C ARG A 172 1.47 12.69 -10.60
N PHE A 173 1.18 13.71 -9.79
CA PHE A 173 1.19 15.10 -10.25
C PHE A 173 2.60 15.62 -10.49
N ASP A 174 3.62 15.05 -9.85
CA ASP A 174 5.02 15.41 -10.09
C ASP A 174 5.47 15.10 -11.54
N ASN A 175 4.70 14.28 -12.26
CA ASN A 175 4.94 13.97 -13.68
C ASN A 175 4.28 14.98 -14.65
N LEU A 176 3.59 15.99 -14.15
CA LEU A 176 2.93 17.02 -14.95
C LEU A 176 3.79 18.29 -15.14
N ILE A 177 4.98 18.30 -14.55
CA ILE A 177 5.92 19.44 -14.56
C ILE A 177 7.02 19.22 -15.62
#